data_742feaef3008385a1299804ab5c6a0e3
#
_entry.id   742feaef3008385a1299804ab5c6a0e3
#
_cell.length_a   1.000
_cell.length_b   1.000
_cell.length_c   1.000
_cell.angle_alpha   90.00
_cell.angle_beta   90.00
_cell.angle_gamma   90.00
#
_symmetry.space_group_name_H-M   'P 1'
#
loop_
_entity.id
_entity.type
_entity.pdbx_description
1 polymer ?
#
loop_
_entity_poly.entity_id
_entity_poly.type
_entity_poly.pdbx_seq_one_letter_code
_entity_poly.pdbx_strand_id
1 'polypeptide(L)'
;AELQTAIEKAYGKRPTERSFNATVYANIIVNGQASLIKGETTVKAIPVAPQISQHYYLIGAPSAWDPTCVTMPFNHSDKDVYEDPIFTIVFPIADGETWFAVTDDITVEKNDWKQVFGCAEGNGNNGAEGSLKRRADLTDDGSFKVVVDGDAKFIKMTLNMMEYTYK
;
A
#
# COMPACT_ATOMS: atom_id res chain seq x y z
N ALA A 1 -6.21 -11.19 16.38
CA ALA A 1 -4.79 -10.85 16.52
C ALA A 1 -3.88 -12.09 16.44
N GLU A 2 -4.03 -13.10 17.31
CA GLU A 2 -3.11 -14.26 17.35
C GLU A 2 -3.14 -15.12 16.09
N LEU A 3 -4.33 -15.42 15.54
CA LEU A 3 -4.47 -16.21 14.32
C LEU A 3 -3.83 -15.49 13.11
N GLN A 4 -4.06 -14.20 12.96
CA GLN A 4 -3.43 -13.39 11.91
C GLN A 4 -1.90 -13.47 12.01
N THR A 5 -1.34 -13.23 13.19
CA THR A 5 0.11 -13.28 13.42
C THR A 5 0.69 -14.67 13.08
N ALA A 6 -0.01 -15.74 13.43
CA ALA A 6 0.40 -17.09 13.09
C ALA A 6 0.40 -17.36 11.58
N ILE A 7 -0.62 -16.87 10.87
CA ILE A 7 -0.73 -17.01 9.42
C ILE A 7 0.36 -16.19 8.72
N GLU A 8 0.57 -14.93 9.11
CA GLU A 8 1.61 -14.07 8.54
C GLU A 8 3.01 -14.63 8.74
N LYS A 9 3.26 -15.24 9.90
CA LYS A 9 4.54 -15.90 10.20
C LYS A 9 4.78 -17.14 9.34
N ALA A 10 3.72 -17.91 9.05
CA ALA A 10 3.83 -19.15 8.29
C ALA A 10 3.81 -18.94 6.77
N TYR A 11 3.09 -17.93 6.28
CA TYR A 11 2.77 -17.78 4.85
C TYR A 11 3.03 -16.38 4.29
N GLY A 12 3.55 -15.45 5.10
CA GLY A 12 3.74 -14.06 4.73
C GLY A 12 2.44 -13.23 4.76
N LYS A 13 2.57 -11.94 4.47
CA LYS A 13 1.48 -10.96 4.61
C LYS A 13 0.58 -10.85 3.37
N ARG A 14 0.95 -11.45 2.24
CA ARG A 14 0.16 -11.35 1.00
C ARG A 14 -1.29 -11.79 1.23
N PRO A 15 -2.32 -10.99 0.84
CA PRO A 15 -3.73 -11.29 1.07
C PRO A 15 -4.26 -12.35 0.10
N THR A 16 -3.70 -13.55 0.19
CA THR A 16 -4.11 -14.72 -0.58
C THR A 16 -4.74 -15.74 0.35
N GLU A 17 -5.85 -16.36 -0.05
CA GLU A 17 -6.50 -17.41 0.74
C GLU A 17 -5.52 -18.57 1.01
N ARG A 18 -5.44 -18.98 2.25
CA ARG A 18 -4.67 -20.13 2.72
C ARG A 18 -5.58 -21.10 3.43
N SER A 19 -5.33 -22.39 3.21
CA SER A 19 -6.01 -23.48 3.92
C SER A 19 -5.01 -24.18 4.83
N PHE A 20 -5.38 -24.41 6.06
CA PHE A 20 -4.56 -25.12 7.03
C PHE A 20 -5.42 -25.98 7.97
N ASN A 21 -4.86 -27.06 8.48
CA ASN A 21 -5.52 -27.89 9.45
C ASN A 21 -5.39 -27.29 10.84
N ALA A 22 -6.50 -27.16 11.53
CA ALA A 22 -6.56 -26.69 12.91
C ALA A 22 -7.03 -27.80 13.83
N THR A 23 -6.36 -27.93 14.97
CA THR A 23 -6.82 -28.81 16.07
C THR A 23 -7.51 -27.91 17.10
N VAL A 24 -8.76 -28.19 17.37
CA VAL A 24 -9.55 -27.46 18.37
C VAL A 24 -9.63 -28.31 19.63
N TYR A 25 -9.32 -27.70 20.76
CA TYR A 25 -9.46 -28.30 22.07
C TYR A 25 -10.58 -27.60 22.84
N ALA A 26 -11.50 -28.38 23.40
CA ALA A 26 -12.57 -27.87 24.26
C ALA A 26 -12.56 -28.59 25.59
N ASN A 27 -12.58 -27.84 26.68
CA ASN A 27 -12.79 -28.40 28.01
C ASN A 27 -14.28 -28.41 28.34
N ILE A 28 -14.83 -29.59 28.58
CA ILE A 28 -16.20 -29.75 29.06
C ILE A 28 -16.14 -30.06 30.57
N ILE A 29 -16.85 -29.26 31.36
CA ILE A 29 -16.93 -29.47 32.83
C ILE A 29 -18.32 -30.03 33.14
N VAL A 30 -18.37 -31.27 33.63
CA VAL A 30 -19.59 -31.92 34.08
C VAL A 30 -19.39 -32.35 35.54
N ASN A 31 -20.24 -31.88 36.41
CA ASN A 31 -20.17 -32.18 37.86
C ASN A 31 -18.80 -31.86 38.51
N GLY A 32 -18.14 -30.76 38.04
CA GLY A 32 -16.84 -30.34 38.54
C GLY A 32 -15.64 -31.12 37.98
N GLN A 33 -15.87 -32.08 37.11
CA GLN A 33 -14.78 -32.79 36.42
C GLN A 33 -14.61 -32.25 34.97
N ALA A 34 -13.36 -31.92 34.64
CA ALA A 34 -12.99 -31.44 33.31
C ALA A 34 -12.62 -32.61 32.37
N SER A 35 -13.22 -32.65 31.20
CA SER A 35 -12.85 -33.58 30.12
C SER A 35 -12.40 -32.76 28.90
N LEU A 36 -11.23 -33.11 28.35
CA LEU A 36 -10.69 -32.50 27.16
C LEU A 36 -11.21 -33.24 25.91
N ILE A 37 -11.88 -32.51 25.05
CA ILE A 37 -12.29 -32.99 23.74
C ILE A 37 -11.36 -32.37 22.68
N LYS A 38 -10.91 -33.19 21.75
CA LYS A 38 -10.10 -32.80 20.60
C LYS A 38 -10.90 -33.02 19.32
N GLY A 39 -10.91 -32.00 18.46
CA GLY A 39 -11.45 -32.07 17.10
C GLY A 39 -10.47 -31.50 16.07
N GLU A 40 -10.52 -32.00 14.85
CA GLU A 40 -9.72 -31.50 13.74
C GLU A 40 -10.63 -30.91 12.66
N THR A 41 -10.23 -29.79 12.08
CA THR A 41 -10.96 -29.11 11.01
C THR A 41 -10.00 -28.40 10.08
N THR A 42 -10.44 -28.14 8.85
CA THR A 42 -9.71 -27.26 7.91
C THR A 42 -10.26 -25.85 8.04
N VAL A 43 -9.37 -24.90 8.23
CA VAL A 43 -9.67 -23.47 8.31
C VAL A 43 -9.12 -22.79 7.06
N LYS A 44 -9.91 -21.87 6.47
CA LYS A 44 -9.49 -20.97 5.41
C LYS A 44 -9.36 -19.57 5.99
N ALA A 45 -8.26 -18.89 5.66
CA ALA A 45 -8.04 -17.52 6.09
C ALA A 45 -7.27 -16.74 5.02
N ILE A 46 -7.53 -15.43 4.98
CA ILE A 46 -6.83 -14.44 4.15
C ILE A 46 -6.17 -13.46 5.10
N PRO A 47 -4.83 -13.26 5.03
CA PRO A 47 -4.16 -12.21 5.81
C PRO A 47 -4.78 -10.85 5.52
N VAL A 48 -4.96 -10.03 6.55
CA VAL A 48 -5.44 -8.66 6.40
C VAL A 48 -4.24 -7.78 6.05
N ALA A 49 -4.10 -7.47 4.77
CA ALA A 49 -3.07 -6.59 4.26
C ALA A 49 -3.62 -5.78 3.07
N PRO A 50 -3.08 -4.59 2.78
CA PRO A 50 -3.44 -3.85 1.59
C PRO A 50 -3.04 -4.62 0.33
N GLN A 51 -3.70 -4.33 -0.79
CA GLN A 51 -3.26 -4.81 -2.10
C GLN A 51 -2.10 -3.95 -2.57
N ILE A 52 -0.91 -4.52 -2.70
CA ILE A 52 0.30 -3.84 -3.14
C ILE A 52 0.62 -4.29 -4.57
N SER A 53 0.75 -3.32 -5.49
CA SER A 53 1.15 -3.54 -6.88
C SER A 53 2.66 -3.76 -6.98
N GLN A 54 3.10 -4.39 -8.07
CA GLN A 54 4.54 -4.61 -8.31
C GLN A 54 5.25 -3.32 -8.71
N HIS A 55 4.55 -2.41 -9.41
CA HIS A 55 5.13 -1.18 -9.91
C HIS A 55 4.24 0.02 -9.55
N TYR A 56 4.93 1.13 -9.31
CA TYR A 56 4.33 2.44 -9.10
C TYR A 56 5.00 3.45 -10.03
N TYR A 57 4.25 4.46 -10.46
CA TYR A 57 4.73 5.45 -11.42
C TYR A 57 4.31 6.85 -10.97
N LEU A 58 5.17 7.83 -11.21
CA LEU A 58 4.86 9.22 -10.98
C LEU A 58 4.25 9.83 -12.25
N ILE A 59 3.10 10.48 -12.10
CA ILE A 59 2.43 11.20 -13.17
C ILE A 59 2.28 12.68 -12.81
N GLY A 60 2.13 13.53 -13.79
CA GLY A 60 1.93 14.96 -13.60
C GLY A 60 2.95 15.81 -14.35
N ALA A 61 3.30 16.98 -13.79
CA ALA A 61 4.20 17.94 -14.45
C ALA A 61 5.57 17.35 -14.85
N PRO A 62 6.20 16.45 -14.08
CA PRO A 62 7.47 15.84 -14.48
C PRO A 62 7.37 14.82 -15.62
N SER A 63 6.17 14.34 -15.95
CA SER A 63 5.94 13.33 -17.01
C SER A 63 4.73 13.71 -17.86
N ALA A 64 3.57 13.12 -17.60
CA ALA A 64 2.30 13.46 -18.22
C ALA A 64 1.15 13.26 -17.21
N TRP A 65 0.09 14.05 -17.35
CA TRP A 65 -1.18 13.84 -16.65
C TRP A 65 -2.00 12.78 -17.40
N ASP A 66 -1.57 11.53 -17.28
CA ASP A 66 -2.20 10.36 -17.88
C ASP A 66 -2.10 9.18 -16.88
N PRO A 67 -3.22 8.56 -16.47
CA PRO A 67 -3.22 7.45 -15.53
C PRO A 67 -2.49 6.21 -16.05
N THR A 68 -2.27 6.11 -17.37
CA THR A 68 -1.55 5.02 -18.02
C THR A 68 -0.07 5.32 -18.26
N CYS A 69 0.41 6.51 -17.87
CA CYS A 69 1.80 6.90 -18.07
C CYS A 69 2.73 6.10 -17.16
N VAL A 70 3.69 5.39 -17.75
CA VAL A 70 4.67 4.54 -17.06
C VAL A 70 6.11 5.01 -17.23
N THR A 71 6.32 6.26 -17.68
CA THR A 71 7.65 6.78 -18.05
C THR A 71 8.53 7.11 -16.86
N MET A 72 7.94 7.28 -15.66
CA MET A 72 8.66 7.59 -14.42
C MET A 72 8.38 6.55 -13.34
N PRO A 73 8.97 5.35 -13.42
CA PRO A 73 8.78 4.29 -12.45
C PRO A 73 9.51 4.61 -11.14
N PHE A 74 8.88 4.22 -10.03
CA PHE A 74 9.56 4.13 -8.74
C PHE A 74 10.50 2.94 -8.73
N ASN A 75 11.66 3.11 -8.11
CA ASN A 75 12.61 2.04 -7.85
C ASN A 75 12.12 1.19 -6.68
N HIS A 76 12.29 -0.10 -6.80
CA HIS A 76 12.01 -1.09 -5.78
C HIS A 76 13.17 -2.10 -5.70
N SER A 77 13.32 -2.78 -4.57
CA SER A 77 14.27 -3.88 -4.44
C SER A 77 13.80 -5.12 -5.21
N ASP A 78 14.67 -6.14 -5.32
CA ASP A 78 14.33 -7.43 -5.93
C ASP A 78 13.48 -8.34 -5.01
N LYS A 79 13.09 -7.84 -3.83
CA LYS A 79 12.28 -8.60 -2.88
C LYS A 79 10.80 -8.58 -3.26
N ASP A 80 10.04 -9.51 -2.69
CA ASP A 80 8.58 -9.47 -2.78
C ASP A 80 8.04 -8.16 -2.13
N VAL A 81 7.06 -7.52 -2.75
CA VAL A 81 6.48 -6.25 -2.29
C VAL A 81 5.83 -6.32 -0.90
N TYR A 82 5.53 -7.53 -0.39
CA TYR A 82 5.06 -7.75 0.98
C TYR A 82 6.21 -7.98 1.98
N GLU A 83 7.44 -8.23 1.50
CA GLU A 83 8.66 -8.27 2.32
C GLU A 83 9.33 -6.90 2.38
N ASP A 84 9.29 -6.16 1.27
CA ASP A 84 9.78 -4.79 1.17
C ASP A 84 8.74 -3.91 0.48
N PRO A 85 7.82 -3.27 1.21
CA PRO A 85 6.78 -2.42 0.63
C PRO A 85 7.26 -1.00 0.29
N ILE A 86 8.56 -0.77 0.21
CA ILE A 86 9.17 0.55 0.04
C ILE A 86 9.53 0.80 -1.43
N PHE A 87 8.98 1.89 -1.98
CA PHE A 87 9.26 2.35 -3.33
C PHE A 87 9.84 3.75 -3.29
N THR A 88 10.84 4.04 -4.12
CA THR A 88 11.51 5.33 -4.13
C THR A 88 11.67 5.89 -5.53
N ILE A 89 11.56 7.21 -5.67
CA ILE A 89 11.88 7.92 -6.91
C ILE A 89 12.63 9.21 -6.60
N VAL A 90 13.51 9.59 -7.51
CA VAL A 90 14.09 10.93 -7.54
C VAL A 90 13.71 11.57 -8.87
N PHE A 91 13.10 12.74 -8.83
CA PHE A 91 12.63 13.42 -10.04
C PHE A 91 12.96 14.92 -10.01
N PRO A 92 13.12 15.55 -11.19
CA PRO A 92 13.35 16.98 -11.27
C PRO A 92 12.09 17.75 -10.91
N ILE A 93 12.29 18.94 -10.36
CA ILE A 93 11.24 19.89 -10.05
C ILE A 93 11.41 21.16 -10.87
N ALA A 94 10.28 21.76 -11.26
CA ALA A 94 10.25 23.03 -11.95
C ALA A 94 10.47 24.20 -10.97
N ASP A 95 10.88 25.35 -11.49
CA ASP A 95 10.85 26.58 -10.72
C ASP A 95 9.39 26.92 -10.37
N GLY A 96 9.15 27.26 -9.10
CA GLY A 96 7.82 27.52 -8.57
C GLY A 96 7.12 26.24 -8.06
N GLU A 97 5.98 25.88 -8.64
CA GLU A 97 5.18 24.75 -8.19
C GLU A 97 5.32 23.54 -9.12
N THR A 98 5.55 22.37 -8.56
CA THR A 98 5.50 21.08 -9.28
C THR A 98 4.36 20.25 -8.74
N TRP A 99 3.38 19.93 -9.60
CA TRP A 99 2.21 19.14 -9.28
C TRP A 99 2.34 17.74 -9.85
N PHE A 100 1.98 16.72 -9.05
CA PHE A 100 2.07 15.31 -9.44
C PHE A 100 1.09 14.42 -8.65
N ALA A 101 0.98 13.18 -9.07
CA ALA A 101 0.24 12.11 -8.42
C ALA A 101 0.98 10.77 -8.64
N VAL A 102 0.48 9.70 -8.04
CA VAL A 102 1.08 8.37 -8.13
C VAL A 102 0.09 7.39 -8.74
N THR A 103 0.53 6.61 -9.72
CA THR A 103 -0.23 5.50 -10.29
C THR A 103 0.45 4.17 -9.97
N ASP A 104 -0.25 3.08 -10.23
CA ASP A 104 0.25 1.72 -10.09
C ASP A 104 -0.27 0.83 -11.22
N ASP A 105 0.14 -0.44 -11.24
CA ASP A 105 -0.28 -1.40 -12.26
C ASP A 105 -1.80 -1.49 -12.41
N ILE A 106 -2.56 -1.39 -11.30
CA ILE A 106 -4.03 -1.42 -11.31
C ILE A 106 -4.60 -0.19 -12.01
N THR A 107 -4.05 0.97 -11.73
CA THR A 107 -4.46 2.24 -12.37
C THR A 107 -4.20 2.19 -13.86
N VAL A 108 -3.01 1.73 -14.24
CA VAL A 108 -2.59 1.59 -15.65
C VAL A 108 -3.51 0.62 -16.41
N GLU A 109 -3.76 -0.56 -15.85
CA GLU A 109 -4.62 -1.59 -16.45
C GLU A 109 -6.05 -1.10 -16.65
N LYS A 110 -6.62 -0.43 -15.65
CA LYS A 110 -8.02 0.05 -15.69
C LYS A 110 -8.20 1.35 -16.46
N ASN A 111 -7.12 2.10 -16.67
CA ASN A 111 -7.16 3.46 -17.21
C ASN A 111 -8.20 4.34 -16.47
N ASP A 112 -8.17 4.29 -15.14
CA ASP A 112 -9.19 4.91 -14.29
C ASP A 112 -8.56 5.90 -13.29
N TRP A 113 -8.88 7.17 -13.45
CA TRP A 113 -8.45 8.25 -12.57
C TRP A 113 -8.83 8.04 -11.10
N LYS A 114 -9.91 7.30 -10.81
CA LYS A 114 -10.31 6.98 -9.45
C LYS A 114 -9.32 6.05 -8.74
N GLN A 115 -8.51 5.33 -9.50
CA GLN A 115 -7.47 4.44 -8.97
C GLN A 115 -6.14 5.16 -8.70
N VAL A 116 -5.95 6.39 -9.19
CA VAL A 116 -4.76 7.20 -8.91
C VAL A 116 -4.63 7.47 -7.42
N PHE A 117 -3.42 7.34 -6.88
CA PHE A 117 -3.13 7.73 -5.51
C PHE A 117 -2.87 9.23 -5.40
N GLY A 118 -3.46 9.83 -4.40
CA GLY A 118 -3.27 11.21 -4.02
C GLY A 118 -2.92 11.36 -2.54
N CYS A 119 -2.65 12.59 -2.15
CA CYS A 119 -2.42 13.00 -0.77
C CYS A 119 -3.74 12.99 0.01
N ALA A 120 -3.79 12.24 1.11
CA ALA A 120 -4.99 12.17 1.96
C ALA A 120 -5.25 13.48 2.73
N GLU A 121 -4.23 14.31 2.89
CA GLU A 121 -4.28 15.60 3.55
C GLU A 121 -4.88 16.71 2.68
N GLY A 122 -5.23 16.39 1.42
CA GLY A 122 -5.93 17.29 0.49
C GLY A 122 -5.12 17.74 -0.72
N ASN A 123 -5.84 18.26 -1.71
CA ASN A 123 -5.26 18.69 -2.98
C ASN A 123 -4.28 19.85 -2.79
N GLY A 124 -3.10 19.72 -3.39
CA GLY A 124 -2.04 20.72 -3.30
C GLY A 124 -1.29 20.77 -1.96
N ASN A 125 -1.39 19.71 -1.15
CA ASN A 125 -0.58 19.58 0.06
C ASN A 125 0.92 19.58 -0.31
N ASN A 126 1.71 20.40 0.40
CA ASN A 126 3.16 20.54 0.29
C ASN A 126 3.90 19.95 1.51
N GLY A 127 3.24 19.08 2.26
CA GLY A 127 3.84 18.40 3.41
C GLY A 127 4.93 17.43 3.00
N ALA A 128 6.04 17.39 3.76
CA ALA A 128 7.15 16.48 3.50
C ALA A 128 6.80 15.01 3.75
N GLU A 129 5.74 14.74 4.47
CA GLU A 129 5.25 13.37 4.75
C GLU A 129 3.73 13.40 4.96
N GLY A 130 3.09 12.25 4.78
CA GLY A 130 1.64 12.11 4.96
C GLY A 130 1.14 10.76 4.49
N SER A 131 -0.17 10.69 4.26
CA SER A 131 -0.87 9.46 3.90
C SER A 131 -1.31 9.46 2.45
N LEU A 132 -1.39 8.25 1.87
CA LEU A 132 -1.87 8.02 0.51
C LEU A 132 -3.30 7.48 0.55
N LYS A 133 -4.12 7.94 -0.39
CA LYS A 133 -5.44 7.34 -0.67
C LYS A 133 -5.69 7.26 -2.16
N ARG A 134 -6.52 6.32 -2.58
CA ARG A 134 -7.09 6.34 -3.93
C ARG A 134 -7.99 7.57 -4.08
N ARG A 135 -8.01 8.20 -5.24
CA ARG A 135 -8.92 9.34 -5.52
C ARG A 135 -10.38 8.99 -5.33
N ALA A 136 -10.75 7.72 -5.51
CA ALA A 136 -12.10 7.23 -5.20
C ALA A 136 -12.52 7.48 -3.74
N ASP A 137 -11.56 7.56 -2.82
CA ASP A 137 -11.75 7.71 -1.37
C ASP A 137 -11.41 9.13 -0.88
N LEU A 138 -11.14 10.06 -1.81
CA LEU A 138 -10.87 11.47 -1.53
C LEU A 138 -12.08 12.34 -1.87
N THR A 139 -12.16 13.51 -1.24
CA THR A 139 -13.18 14.53 -1.53
C THR A 139 -12.75 15.49 -2.64
N ASP A 140 -11.48 15.45 -3.03
CA ASP A 140 -10.88 16.24 -4.10
C ASP A 140 -9.86 15.39 -4.89
N ASP A 141 -9.08 15.98 -5.78
CA ASP A 141 -8.09 15.26 -6.59
C ASP A 141 -6.88 14.75 -5.80
N GLY A 142 -6.60 15.30 -4.61
CA GLY A 142 -5.49 14.90 -3.76
C GLY A 142 -4.12 15.00 -4.44
N SER A 143 -3.96 15.82 -5.49
CA SER A 143 -2.66 15.97 -6.15
C SER A 143 -1.63 16.53 -5.19
N PHE A 144 -0.43 15.98 -5.23
CA PHE A 144 0.71 16.50 -4.48
C PHE A 144 1.18 17.80 -5.13
N LYS A 145 1.71 18.69 -4.29
CA LYS A 145 2.38 19.90 -4.74
C LYS A 145 3.70 20.04 -4.00
N VAL A 146 4.74 20.33 -4.73
CA VAL A 146 6.01 20.77 -4.15
C VAL A 146 6.26 22.20 -4.55
N VAL A 147 6.49 23.05 -3.57
CA VAL A 147 6.95 24.43 -3.76
C VAL A 147 8.40 24.48 -3.30
N VAL A 148 9.30 24.83 -4.21
CA VAL A 148 10.71 24.90 -3.91
C VAL A 148 11.04 26.25 -3.33
N ASP A 149 11.63 26.24 -2.14
CA ASP A 149 12.30 27.39 -1.54
C ASP A 149 13.82 27.12 -1.60
N GLY A 150 14.53 27.90 -2.40
CA GLY A 150 15.99 27.78 -2.58
C GLY A 150 16.44 27.06 -3.85
N ASP A 151 17.65 26.45 -3.79
CA ASP A 151 18.35 25.92 -4.96
C ASP A 151 18.08 24.42 -5.24
N ALA A 152 17.08 23.81 -4.58
CA ALA A 152 16.74 22.42 -4.81
C ALA A 152 16.28 22.21 -6.28
N LYS A 153 16.81 21.18 -6.92
CA LYS A 153 16.50 20.83 -8.32
C LYS A 153 15.80 19.48 -8.45
N PHE A 154 15.80 18.70 -7.37
CA PHE A 154 15.25 17.35 -7.34
C PHE A 154 14.53 17.12 -6.02
N ILE A 155 13.48 16.30 -6.08
CA ILE A 155 12.82 15.72 -4.92
C ILE A 155 13.07 14.22 -4.92
N LYS A 156 13.32 13.67 -3.74
CA LYS A 156 13.22 12.24 -3.47
C LYS A 156 11.89 11.97 -2.78
N MET A 157 11.09 11.09 -3.36
CA MET A 157 9.86 10.60 -2.75
C MET A 157 10.02 9.12 -2.39
N THR A 158 9.55 8.75 -1.22
CA THR A 158 9.50 7.37 -0.73
C THR A 158 8.06 7.02 -0.39
N LEU A 159 7.59 5.89 -0.87
CA LEU A 159 6.28 5.32 -0.55
C LEU A 159 6.46 4.11 0.37
N ASN A 160 5.63 3.98 1.40
CA ASN A 160 5.42 2.74 2.13
C ASN A 160 4.01 2.23 1.83
N MET A 161 3.91 1.26 0.96
CA MET A 161 2.61 0.78 0.47
C MET A 161 1.94 -0.21 1.41
N MET A 162 2.64 -0.71 2.44
CA MET A 162 2.00 -1.48 3.52
C MET A 162 1.13 -0.56 4.40
N GLU A 163 1.52 0.69 4.56
CA GLU A 163 0.87 1.65 5.45
C GLU A 163 0.19 2.80 4.69
N TYR A 164 0.31 2.82 3.36
CA TYR A 164 -0.16 3.91 2.51
C TYR A 164 0.34 5.28 2.98
N THR A 165 1.66 5.40 3.15
CA THR A 165 2.31 6.66 3.53
C THR A 165 3.36 7.08 2.52
N TYR A 166 3.69 8.38 2.53
CA TYR A 166 4.79 8.95 1.73
C TYR A 166 5.69 9.85 2.58
N LYS A 167 6.91 10.04 2.09
CA LYS A 167 7.89 10.95 2.65
C LYS A 167 8.79 11.50 1.56
#